data_8abdde913cdd8b06ee1726dde308f2d8
#
_entry.id   8abdde913cdd8b06ee1726dde308f2d8
#
_cell.length_a   1.000
_cell.length_b   1.000
_cell.length_c   1.000
_cell.angle_alpha   90.00
_cell.angle_beta   90.00
_cell.angle_gamma   90.00
#
_symmetry.space_group_name_H-M   'P 1'
#
loop_
_entity.id
_entity.type
_entity.pdbx_description
1 polymer ?
#
loop_
_entity_poly.entity_id
_entity_poly.type
_entity_poly.pdbx_seq_one_letter_code
_entity_poly.pdbx_strand_id
1 'polypeptide(L)'
;MNSSTHISLETLASIADNRGTPATSEAAMTHISTCSACHENLSRLQQLILMMRTDSSTDAPRDVLTAALNIFSQEKRSPLRRIVALLTFDSRDASPAFGMRSLFTTSRQMLYSAEETDLDLRVTMLNDECVLAGQIIGAACAGSVEISGVAGRSETALNDVCEFTLPPVPAGKYSLIVKMQDLQIEIPELELKV
;
A
#
# COMPACT_ATOMS: atom_id res chain seq x y z
N MET A 1 13.38 -53.84 -2.48
CA MET A 1 12.26 -52.88 -2.54
C MET A 1 12.79 -51.68 -3.33
N ASN A 2 12.54 -51.68 -4.65
CA ASN A 2 13.04 -50.63 -5.54
C ASN A 2 12.16 -49.39 -5.41
N SER A 3 12.67 -48.35 -4.82
CA SER A 3 12.12 -47.01 -4.99
C SER A 3 12.28 -46.63 -6.46
N SER A 4 11.26 -46.88 -7.26
CA SER A 4 11.25 -46.43 -8.65
C SER A 4 11.17 -44.92 -8.65
N THR A 5 12.35 -44.30 -8.75
CA THR A 5 12.49 -42.84 -8.88
C THR A 5 11.92 -42.46 -10.25
N HIS A 6 10.73 -41.90 -10.28
CA HIS A 6 10.14 -41.39 -11.52
C HIS A 6 10.96 -40.26 -12.11
N ILE A 7 10.87 -40.08 -13.41
CA ILE A 7 11.51 -38.97 -14.11
C ILE A 7 10.83 -37.66 -13.65
N SER A 8 11.65 -36.61 -13.45
CA SER A 8 11.11 -35.28 -13.06
C SER A 8 10.20 -34.72 -14.15
N LEU A 9 9.18 -33.98 -13.73
CA LEU A 9 8.25 -33.32 -14.66
C LEU A 9 8.97 -32.37 -15.62
N GLU A 10 10.03 -31.68 -15.16
CA GLU A 10 10.87 -30.81 -15.97
C GLU A 10 11.58 -31.57 -17.10
N THR A 11 12.13 -32.75 -16.80
CA THR A 11 12.77 -33.59 -17.82
C THR A 11 11.73 -34.12 -18.82
N LEU A 12 10.55 -34.56 -18.35
CA LEU A 12 9.47 -34.99 -19.22
C LEU A 12 8.97 -33.84 -20.13
N ALA A 13 8.85 -32.64 -19.61
CA ALA A 13 8.44 -31.46 -20.39
C ALA A 13 9.48 -31.09 -21.45
N SER A 14 10.77 -31.17 -21.12
CA SER A 14 11.87 -30.94 -22.08
C SER A 14 11.86 -31.96 -23.22
N ILE A 15 11.56 -33.22 -22.93
CA ILE A 15 11.43 -34.27 -23.94
C ILE A 15 10.19 -34.04 -24.80
N ALA A 16 9.06 -33.72 -24.18
CA ALA A 16 7.79 -33.49 -24.88
C ALA A 16 7.89 -32.32 -25.87
N ASP A 17 8.70 -31.29 -25.57
CA ASP A 17 8.91 -30.10 -26.41
C ASP A 17 10.15 -30.19 -27.33
N ASN A 18 10.81 -31.37 -27.38
CA ASN A 18 12.04 -31.61 -28.16
C ASN A 18 13.22 -30.70 -27.79
N ARG A 19 13.30 -30.26 -26.53
CA ARG A 19 14.39 -29.43 -26.01
C ARG A 19 15.43 -30.20 -25.18
N GLY A 20 15.24 -31.49 -24.98
CA GLY A 20 16.16 -32.35 -24.24
C GLY A 20 17.47 -32.59 -24.99
N THR A 21 18.60 -32.70 -24.24
CA THR A 21 19.86 -33.13 -24.83
C THR A 21 19.77 -34.61 -25.24
N PRO A 22 20.48 -35.05 -26.30
CA PRO A 22 20.40 -36.45 -26.77
C PRO A 22 20.69 -37.48 -25.66
N ALA A 23 21.71 -37.23 -24.82
CA ALA A 23 22.07 -38.14 -23.72
C ALA A 23 21.01 -38.26 -22.64
N THR A 24 20.37 -37.18 -22.24
CA THR A 24 19.31 -37.17 -21.23
C THR A 24 18.01 -37.78 -21.76
N SER A 25 17.75 -37.59 -23.07
CA SER A 25 16.57 -38.15 -23.73
C SER A 25 16.66 -39.69 -23.86
N GLU A 26 17.80 -40.26 -24.21
CA GLU A 26 17.98 -41.68 -24.41
C GLU A 26 17.79 -42.46 -23.10
N ALA A 27 18.43 -42.02 -22.00
CA ALA A 27 18.26 -42.65 -20.70
C ALA A 27 16.80 -42.53 -20.18
N ALA A 28 16.17 -41.38 -20.38
CA ALA A 28 14.80 -41.17 -19.99
C ALA A 28 13.81 -41.99 -20.83
N MET A 29 14.00 -42.12 -22.12
CA MET A 29 13.16 -42.93 -23.00
C MET A 29 13.20 -44.42 -22.64
N THR A 30 14.36 -44.92 -22.20
CA THR A 30 14.49 -46.30 -21.69
C THR A 30 13.63 -46.51 -20.44
N HIS A 31 13.60 -45.56 -19.52
CA HIS A 31 12.73 -45.64 -18.34
C HIS A 31 11.25 -45.48 -18.73
N ILE A 32 10.89 -44.54 -19.60
CA ILE A 32 9.52 -44.29 -20.04
C ILE A 32 8.91 -45.57 -20.70
N SER A 33 9.72 -46.35 -21.43
CA SER A 33 9.25 -47.57 -22.05
C SER A 33 8.87 -48.66 -21.04
N THR A 34 9.38 -48.59 -19.82
CA THR A 34 9.14 -49.58 -18.75
C THR A 34 8.24 -49.05 -17.63
N CYS A 35 8.00 -47.78 -17.52
CA CYS A 35 7.21 -47.14 -16.48
C CYS A 35 5.91 -46.52 -17.05
N SER A 36 4.77 -47.11 -16.75
CA SER A 36 3.47 -46.66 -17.23
C SER A 36 3.12 -45.22 -16.76
N ALA A 37 3.47 -44.85 -15.53
CA ALA A 37 3.19 -43.53 -14.97
C ALA A 37 3.97 -42.42 -15.72
N CYS A 38 5.26 -42.66 -16.03
CA CYS A 38 6.06 -41.71 -16.81
C CYS A 38 5.60 -41.62 -18.26
N HIS A 39 5.18 -42.72 -18.85
CA HIS A 39 4.60 -42.78 -20.20
C HIS A 39 3.29 -41.95 -20.27
N GLU A 40 2.38 -42.16 -19.31
CA GLU A 40 1.12 -41.40 -19.27
C GLU A 40 1.35 -39.89 -19.09
N ASN A 41 2.26 -39.50 -18.19
CA ASN A 41 2.60 -38.10 -17.98
C ASN A 41 3.23 -37.46 -19.24
N LEU A 42 4.11 -38.18 -19.95
CA LEU A 42 4.67 -37.69 -21.21
C LEU A 42 3.58 -37.49 -22.28
N SER A 43 2.67 -38.47 -22.40
CA SER A 43 1.55 -38.39 -23.35
C SER A 43 0.65 -37.18 -23.07
N ARG A 44 0.32 -36.94 -21.79
CA ARG A 44 -0.47 -35.74 -21.37
C ARG A 44 0.25 -34.45 -21.70
N LEU A 45 1.56 -34.37 -21.47
CA LEU A 45 2.36 -33.18 -21.80
C LEU A 45 2.40 -32.94 -23.30
N GLN A 46 2.57 -33.98 -24.10
CA GLN A 46 2.54 -33.86 -25.58
C GLN A 46 1.18 -33.40 -26.11
N GLN A 47 0.08 -33.87 -25.53
CA GLN A 47 -1.26 -33.42 -25.86
C GLN A 47 -1.45 -31.94 -25.50
N LEU A 48 -1.01 -31.50 -24.32
CA LEU A 48 -1.06 -30.09 -23.93
C LEU A 48 -0.26 -29.20 -24.86
N ILE A 49 0.96 -29.58 -25.21
CA ILE A 49 1.80 -28.84 -26.15
C ILE A 49 1.13 -28.75 -27.53
N LEU A 50 0.53 -29.84 -27.98
CA LEU A 50 -0.20 -29.84 -29.26
C LEU A 50 -1.39 -28.87 -29.21
N MET A 51 -2.19 -28.91 -28.13
CA MET A 51 -3.31 -27.99 -27.95
C MET A 51 -2.84 -26.53 -27.94
N MET A 52 -1.75 -26.21 -27.22
CA MET A 52 -1.17 -24.87 -27.19
C MET A 52 -0.66 -24.41 -28.56
N ARG A 53 -0.07 -25.32 -29.36
CA ARG A 53 0.43 -25.00 -30.71
C ARG A 53 -0.66 -24.86 -31.74
N THR A 54 -1.80 -25.54 -31.56
CA THR A 54 -2.95 -25.48 -32.44
C THR A 54 -4.00 -24.45 -31.98
N ASP A 55 -3.76 -23.80 -30.87
CA ASP A 55 -4.63 -22.76 -30.35
C ASP A 55 -4.61 -21.55 -31.32
N SER A 56 -5.76 -21.29 -31.93
CA SER A 56 -5.98 -20.16 -32.82
C SER A 56 -6.73 -19.01 -32.13
N SER A 57 -6.87 -19.06 -30.81
CA SER A 57 -7.49 -17.98 -30.06
C SER A 57 -6.66 -16.69 -30.19
N THR A 58 -7.36 -15.58 -30.34
CA THR A 58 -6.72 -14.27 -30.40
C THR A 58 -6.58 -13.73 -29.00
N ASP A 59 -5.41 -13.23 -28.68
CA ASP A 59 -5.18 -12.54 -27.39
C ASP A 59 -6.17 -11.39 -27.21
N ALA A 60 -6.64 -11.20 -25.99
CA ALA A 60 -7.50 -10.07 -25.67
C ALA A 60 -6.78 -8.75 -25.97
N PRO A 61 -7.50 -7.72 -26.43
CA PRO A 61 -6.92 -6.39 -26.62
C PRO A 61 -6.18 -5.91 -25.36
N ARG A 62 -5.08 -5.16 -25.57
CA ARG A 62 -4.20 -4.76 -24.46
C ARG A 62 -4.89 -3.95 -23.37
N ASP A 63 -5.87 -3.14 -23.75
CA ASP A 63 -6.71 -2.37 -22.82
C ASP A 63 -7.55 -3.28 -21.92
N VAL A 64 -8.11 -4.36 -22.44
CA VAL A 64 -8.86 -5.37 -21.69
C VAL A 64 -7.94 -6.14 -20.75
N LEU A 65 -6.75 -6.55 -21.22
CA LEU A 65 -5.76 -7.21 -20.39
C LEU A 65 -5.30 -6.30 -19.23
N THR A 66 -5.02 -5.03 -19.53
CA THR A 66 -4.62 -4.04 -18.53
C THR A 66 -5.74 -3.81 -17.50
N ALA A 67 -6.98 -3.69 -17.95
CA ALA A 67 -8.13 -3.56 -17.06
C ALA A 67 -8.32 -4.79 -16.18
N ALA A 68 -8.18 -6.01 -16.73
CA ALA A 68 -8.28 -7.26 -15.98
C ALA A 68 -7.15 -7.39 -14.94
N LEU A 69 -5.91 -7.07 -15.31
CA LEU A 69 -4.77 -7.08 -14.38
C LEU A 69 -4.96 -6.05 -13.26
N ASN A 70 -5.53 -4.88 -13.57
CA ASN A 70 -5.81 -3.86 -12.55
C ASN A 70 -6.92 -4.26 -11.56
N ILE A 71 -7.83 -5.15 -11.95
CA ILE A 71 -8.81 -5.74 -11.02
C ILE A 71 -8.11 -6.64 -9.99
N PHE A 72 -7.09 -7.40 -10.41
CA PHE A 72 -6.33 -8.30 -9.51
C PHE A 72 -5.18 -7.59 -8.78
N SER A 73 -4.65 -6.51 -9.34
CA SER A 73 -3.64 -5.67 -8.70
C SER A 73 -4.22 -4.63 -7.74
N GLN A 74 -5.53 -4.60 -7.56
CA GLN A 74 -6.06 -4.06 -6.33
C GLN A 74 -5.52 -4.98 -5.22
N GLU A 75 -4.34 -4.59 -4.69
CA GLU A 75 -3.88 -5.05 -3.40
C GLU A 75 -5.12 -5.24 -2.54
N LYS A 76 -5.21 -6.37 -1.83
CA LYS A 76 -6.15 -6.53 -0.73
C LYS A 76 -5.87 -5.33 0.19
N ARG A 77 -6.51 -4.20 -0.10
CA ARG A 77 -6.53 -3.08 0.83
C ARG A 77 -7.18 -3.70 2.05
N SER A 78 -6.37 -4.02 3.03
CA SER A 78 -6.87 -4.22 4.38
C SER A 78 -7.92 -3.16 4.58
N PRO A 79 -9.13 -3.50 5.09
CA PRO A 79 -10.15 -2.49 5.28
C PRO A 79 -9.48 -1.38 6.08
N LEU A 80 -9.30 -0.21 5.45
CA LEU A 80 -8.64 0.95 6.06
C LEU A 80 -9.34 1.18 7.40
N ARG A 81 -8.62 0.93 8.48
CA ARG A 81 -9.11 1.14 9.82
C ARG A 81 -9.24 2.64 10.00
N ARG A 82 -10.47 3.11 10.22
CA ARG A 82 -10.74 4.53 10.42
C ARG A 82 -10.88 4.81 11.91
N ILE A 83 -10.14 5.80 12.39
CA ILE A 83 -10.14 6.21 13.78
C ILE A 83 -10.38 7.72 13.81
N VAL A 84 -11.29 8.17 14.67
CA VAL A 84 -11.46 9.58 14.98
C VAL A 84 -10.52 9.94 16.12
N ALA A 85 -9.63 10.89 15.88
CA ALA A 85 -8.70 11.36 16.90
C ALA A 85 -9.41 12.26 17.92
N LEU A 86 -9.04 12.10 19.18
CA LEU A 86 -9.56 12.90 20.30
C LEU A 86 -8.55 13.97 20.69
N LEU A 87 -9.02 15.20 20.83
CA LEU A 87 -8.21 16.30 21.34
C LEU A 87 -7.87 16.05 22.81
N THR A 88 -6.59 15.95 23.13
CA THR A 88 -6.08 15.71 24.50
C THR A 88 -5.47 16.97 25.11
N PHE A 89 -4.97 17.89 24.27
CA PHE A 89 -4.37 19.15 24.73
C PHE A 89 -4.60 20.28 23.70
N ASP A 90 -4.90 21.48 24.18
CA ASP A 90 -4.95 22.70 23.40
C ASP A 90 -4.23 23.82 24.18
N SER A 91 -3.22 24.45 23.58
CA SER A 91 -2.46 25.51 24.24
C SER A 91 -3.28 26.77 24.57
N ARG A 92 -4.47 26.94 23.95
CA ARG A 92 -5.41 28.03 24.31
C ARG A 92 -6.05 27.83 25.68
N ASP A 93 -6.27 26.58 26.06
CA ASP A 93 -6.88 26.23 27.36
C ASP A 93 -5.85 26.14 28.49
N ALA A 94 -4.57 26.17 28.16
CA ALA A 94 -3.49 26.14 29.14
C ALA A 94 -3.39 27.47 29.85
N SER A 95 -3.63 27.49 31.16
CA SER A 95 -3.37 28.67 32.01
C SER A 95 -1.89 29.06 31.91
N PRO A 96 -1.56 30.33 31.65
CA PRO A 96 -0.17 30.78 31.56
C PRO A 96 0.51 30.48 32.90
N ALA A 97 1.59 29.69 32.87
CA ALA A 97 2.42 29.47 34.04
C ALA A 97 3.01 30.82 34.49
N PHE A 98 2.87 31.13 35.78
CA PHE A 98 3.37 32.35 36.37
C PHE A 98 4.88 32.53 36.09
N GLY A 99 5.22 33.59 35.31
CA GLY A 99 6.62 33.96 35.08
C GLY A 99 7.06 34.03 33.62
N MET A 100 6.29 33.54 32.66
CA MET A 100 6.60 33.78 31.24
C MET A 100 6.05 35.13 30.80
N ARG A 101 6.96 36.03 30.41
CA ARG A 101 6.58 37.25 29.68
C ARG A 101 5.86 36.79 28.42
N SER A 102 4.60 37.14 28.34
CA SER A 102 3.70 36.92 27.20
C SER A 102 4.31 37.52 25.94
N LEU A 103 5.21 36.84 25.27
CA LEU A 103 5.38 37.04 23.85
C LEU A 103 4.08 36.57 23.24
N PHE A 104 3.35 37.44 22.55
CA PHE A 104 2.16 37.08 21.79
C PHE A 104 2.54 35.94 20.85
N THR A 105 2.28 34.73 21.27
CA THR A 105 2.56 33.54 20.45
C THR A 105 1.51 33.51 19.37
N THR A 106 1.92 33.86 18.16
CA THR A 106 1.11 33.69 16.93
C THR A 106 0.97 32.21 16.53
N SER A 107 1.14 31.32 17.48
CA SER A 107 1.08 29.87 17.26
C SER A 107 0.26 29.17 18.34
N ARG A 108 -0.56 28.23 17.92
CA ARG A 108 -1.35 27.34 18.74
C ARG A 108 -0.88 25.92 18.56
N GLN A 109 -0.71 25.18 19.65
CA GLN A 109 -0.37 23.76 19.64
C GLN A 109 -1.56 22.93 20.14
N MET A 110 -1.82 21.82 19.47
CA MET A 110 -2.87 20.88 19.81
C MET A 110 -2.31 19.46 19.74
N LEU A 111 -2.63 18.64 20.73
CA LEU A 111 -2.33 17.21 20.70
C LEU A 111 -3.63 16.43 20.55
N TYR A 112 -3.64 15.52 19.57
CA TYR A 112 -4.73 14.58 19.36
C TYR A 112 -4.21 13.16 19.57
N SER A 113 -5.02 12.31 20.17
CA SER A 113 -4.72 10.90 20.36
C SER A 113 -5.70 10.03 19.57
N ALA A 114 -5.16 9.04 18.87
CA ALA A 114 -5.88 8.06 18.08
C ALA A 114 -5.33 6.66 18.40
N GLU A 115 -5.79 6.08 19.51
CA GLU A 115 -5.32 4.81 20.08
C GLU A 115 -3.81 4.85 20.38
N GLU A 116 -2.95 4.12 19.62
CA GLU A 116 -1.50 4.08 19.82
C GLU A 116 -0.74 5.17 19.05
N THR A 117 -1.47 6.04 18.33
CA THR A 117 -0.90 7.09 17.49
C THR A 117 -1.31 8.46 18.01
N ASP A 118 -0.34 9.33 18.20
CA ASP A 118 -0.57 10.71 18.59
C ASP A 118 -0.25 11.67 17.43
N LEU A 119 -0.98 12.77 17.35
CA LEU A 119 -0.76 13.84 16.40
C LEU A 119 -0.45 15.13 17.15
N ASP A 120 0.78 15.65 16.99
CA ASP A 120 1.15 16.99 17.44
C ASP A 120 0.93 17.97 16.29
N LEU A 121 -0.02 18.88 16.46
CA LEU A 121 -0.39 19.88 15.47
C LEU A 121 -0.03 21.27 15.93
N ARG A 122 0.58 22.06 15.04
CA ARG A 122 0.91 23.46 15.28
C ARG A 122 0.26 24.33 14.21
N VAL A 123 -0.54 25.27 14.63
CA VAL A 123 -1.12 26.32 13.77
C VAL A 123 -0.37 27.61 14.01
N THR A 124 0.11 28.23 12.94
CA THR A 124 0.82 29.51 12.98
C THR A 124 0.13 30.49 12.05
N MET A 125 -0.09 31.72 12.49
CA MET A 125 -0.59 32.81 11.63
C MET A 125 0.54 33.41 10.80
N LEU A 126 0.32 33.50 9.49
CA LEU A 126 1.22 34.13 8.54
C LEU A 126 0.40 34.97 7.56
N ASN A 127 0.52 36.30 7.61
CA ASN A 127 -0.18 37.22 6.71
C ASN A 127 -1.70 36.96 6.60
N ASP A 128 -2.39 36.83 7.73
CA ASP A 128 -3.83 36.54 7.84
C ASP A 128 -4.26 35.12 7.38
N GLU A 129 -3.31 34.28 7.05
CA GLU A 129 -3.54 32.87 6.76
C GLU A 129 -2.95 31.96 7.86
N CYS A 130 -3.52 30.78 8.01
CA CYS A 130 -3.05 29.75 8.93
C CYS A 130 -2.16 28.76 8.20
N VAL A 131 -0.95 28.53 8.69
CA VAL A 131 -0.10 27.41 8.30
C VAL A 131 -0.26 26.31 9.33
N LEU A 132 -0.69 25.12 8.89
CA LEU A 132 -0.77 23.94 9.73
C LEU A 132 0.44 23.04 9.46
N ALA A 133 1.25 22.84 10.48
CA ALA A 133 2.32 21.85 10.51
C ALA A 133 2.03 20.83 11.60
N GLY A 134 2.54 19.62 11.46
CA GLY A 134 2.38 18.60 12.48
C GLY A 134 3.32 17.45 12.33
N GLN A 135 3.31 16.60 13.35
CA GLN A 135 4.06 15.35 13.41
C GLN A 135 3.16 14.22 13.91
N ILE A 136 3.32 13.05 13.33
CA ILE A 136 2.64 11.83 13.73
C ILE A 136 3.60 10.97 14.55
N ILE A 137 3.19 10.54 15.73
CA ILE A 137 4.00 9.80 16.67
C ILE A 137 3.37 8.42 16.88
N GLY A 138 4.18 7.37 16.85
CA GLY A 138 3.70 5.99 17.08
C GLY A 138 3.26 5.24 15.82
N ALA A 139 3.46 5.80 14.62
CA ALA A 139 3.11 5.16 13.36
C ALA A 139 4.26 5.13 12.36
N ALA A 140 4.12 4.33 11.29
CA ALA A 140 5.06 4.33 10.18
C ALA A 140 4.91 5.59 9.33
N CYS A 141 6.05 6.18 8.91
CA CYS A 141 6.09 7.47 8.20
C CYS A 141 5.74 7.39 6.70
N ALA A 142 4.88 6.46 6.29
CA ALA A 142 4.45 6.32 4.91
C ALA A 142 2.98 6.73 4.77
N GLY A 143 2.73 7.88 4.14
CA GLY A 143 1.35 8.35 3.99
C GLY A 143 1.24 9.79 3.55
N SER A 144 0.01 10.31 3.61
CA SER A 144 -0.32 11.70 3.29
C SER A 144 -1.29 12.30 4.29
N VAL A 145 -1.29 13.61 4.37
CA VAL A 145 -2.22 14.39 5.18
C VAL A 145 -3.03 15.29 4.28
N GLU A 146 -4.34 15.19 4.43
CA GLU A 146 -5.31 15.96 3.66
C GLU A 146 -6.10 16.88 4.59
N ILE A 147 -6.24 18.13 4.19
CA ILE A 147 -7.14 19.08 4.82
C ILE A 147 -8.24 19.46 3.85
N SER A 148 -9.48 19.51 4.31
CA SER A 148 -10.63 19.95 3.52
C SER A 148 -11.54 20.88 4.32
N GLY A 149 -12.05 21.92 3.66
CA GLY A 149 -12.89 22.94 4.29
C GLY A 149 -13.33 24.02 3.30
N VAL A 150 -13.63 25.20 3.82
CA VAL A 150 -14.19 26.31 3.05
C VAL A 150 -13.28 26.76 1.90
N ALA A 151 -11.96 26.68 2.07
CA ALA A 151 -10.98 27.04 1.07
C ALA A 151 -10.68 25.96 0.02
N GLY A 152 -11.37 24.81 0.07
CA GLY A 152 -11.15 23.68 -0.80
C GLY A 152 -10.43 22.53 -0.09
N ARG A 153 -9.66 21.78 -0.86
CA ARG A 153 -8.92 20.60 -0.41
C ARG A 153 -7.44 20.75 -0.76
N SER A 154 -6.58 20.41 0.18
CA SER A 154 -5.13 20.36 -0.01
C SER A 154 -4.56 19.11 0.63
N GLU A 155 -3.52 18.53 0.03
CA GLU A 155 -2.87 17.30 0.48
C GLU A 155 -1.36 17.46 0.42
N THR A 156 -0.65 16.87 1.39
CA THR A 156 0.81 16.83 1.44
C THR A 156 1.27 15.44 1.89
N ALA A 157 2.45 15.02 1.45
CA ALA A 157 3.06 13.76 1.91
C ALA A 157 3.75 13.94 3.26
N LEU A 158 3.82 12.85 4.03
CA LEU A 158 4.66 12.76 5.22
C LEU A 158 6.13 12.63 4.81
N ASN A 159 7.03 13.28 5.57
CA ASN A 159 8.47 13.08 5.42
C ASN A 159 8.96 11.85 6.22
N ASP A 160 10.27 11.56 6.15
CA ASP A 160 10.90 10.39 6.78
C ASP A 160 10.83 10.40 8.33
N VAL A 161 10.51 11.53 8.94
CA VAL A 161 10.32 11.68 10.39
C VAL A 161 8.85 11.89 10.77
N CYS A 162 7.93 11.54 9.87
CA CYS A 162 6.47 11.66 10.02
C CYS A 162 5.96 13.08 10.23
N GLU A 163 6.68 14.09 9.74
CA GLU A 163 6.24 15.48 9.77
C GLU A 163 5.59 15.89 8.46
N PHE A 164 4.74 16.89 8.54
CA PHE A 164 4.11 17.51 7.39
C PHE A 164 3.92 19.01 7.60
N THR A 165 3.79 19.74 6.51
CA THR A 165 3.36 21.12 6.50
C THR A 165 2.40 21.32 5.34
N LEU A 166 1.20 21.82 5.64
CA LEU A 166 0.19 22.13 4.64
C LEU A 166 0.38 23.55 4.11
N PRO A 167 -0.01 23.83 2.86
CA PRO A 167 -0.06 25.19 2.34
C PRO A 167 -0.93 26.10 3.23
N PRO A 168 -0.66 27.40 3.24
CA PRO A 168 -1.47 28.37 3.98
C PRO A 168 -2.94 28.30 3.57
N VAL A 169 -3.83 28.36 4.56
CA VAL A 169 -5.29 28.39 4.36
C VAL A 169 -5.92 29.47 5.24
N PRO A 170 -7.06 30.05 4.85
CA PRO A 170 -7.78 31.02 5.70
C PRO A 170 -8.14 30.41 7.06
N ALA A 171 -8.27 31.29 8.09
CA ALA A 171 -8.81 30.86 9.37
C ALA A 171 -10.23 30.31 9.21
N GLY A 172 -10.56 29.21 9.88
CA GLY A 172 -11.87 28.58 9.74
C GLY A 172 -11.95 27.16 10.32
N LYS A 173 -13.05 26.49 10.02
CA LYS A 173 -13.26 25.09 10.37
C LYS A 173 -12.92 24.18 9.19
N TYR A 174 -12.17 23.14 9.49
CA TYR A 174 -11.65 22.18 8.52
C TYR A 174 -11.83 20.75 9.04
N SER A 175 -11.76 19.78 8.16
CA SER A 175 -11.52 18.40 8.52
C SER A 175 -10.11 18.00 8.10
N LEU A 176 -9.39 17.28 8.95
CA LEU A 176 -8.05 16.75 8.67
C LEU A 176 -8.14 15.24 8.59
N ILE A 177 -7.52 14.67 7.57
CA ILE A 177 -7.44 13.22 7.36
C ILE A 177 -5.98 12.85 7.16
N VAL A 178 -5.47 11.99 8.03
CA VAL A 178 -4.16 11.36 7.86
C VAL A 178 -4.37 9.98 7.27
N LYS A 179 -3.79 9.73 6.11
CA LYS A 179 -3.86 8.45 5.40
C LYS A 179 -2.52 7.75 5.50
N MET A 180 -2.51 6.60 6.10
CA MET A 180 -1.38 5.67 6.18
C MET A 180 -1.74 4.35 5.51
N GLN A 181 -0.79 3.43 5.40
CA GLN A 181 -0.97 2.18 4.66
C GLN A 181 -2.22 1.39 5.09
N ASP A 182 -2.43 1.24 6.40
CA ASP A 182 -3.52 0.43 6.98
C ASP A 182 -4.46 1.24 7.88
N LEU A 183 -4.20 2.53 8.08
CA LEU A 183 -4.87 3.38 9.04
C LEU A 183 -5.22 4.74 8.45
N GLN A 184 -6.44 5.17 8.69
CA GLN A 184 -6.91 6.52 8.41
C GLN A 184 -7.34 7.17 9.73
N ILE A 185 -6.68 8.28 10.09
CA ILE A 185 -7.02 9.06 11.27
C ILE A 185 -7.79 10.30 10.81
N GLU A 186 -8.92 10.57 11.45
CA GLU A 186 -9.80 11.67 11.10
C GLU A 186 -9.95 12.65 12.28
N ILE A 187 -9.79 13.94 12.01
CA ILE A 187 -10.20 15.03 12.87
C ILE A 187 -11.32 15.78 12.13
N PRO A 188 -12.59 15.48 12.42
CA PRO A 188 -13.73 16.00 11.64
C PRO A 188 -13.95 17.51 11.80
N GLU A 189 -13.62 18.05 12.96
CA GLU A 189 -13.73 19.49 13.25
C GLU A 189 -12.41 20.02 13.81
N LEU A 190 -11.54 20.52 12.92
CA LEU A 190 -10.31 21.20 13.27
C LEU A 190 -10.51 22.71 13.07
N GLU A 191 -10.51 23.48 14.15
CA GLU A 191 -10.58 24.93 14.07
C GLU A 191 -9.17 25.53 13.88
N LEU A 192 -8.90 26.10 12.73
CA LEU A 192 -7.69 26.87 12.46
C LEU A 192 -7.91 28.32 12.88
N LYS A 193 -7.51 28.62 14.09
CA LYS A 193 -7.50 29.95 14.71
C LYS A 193 -6.43 29.96 15.81
N VAL A 194 -5.67 31.00 15.91
CA VAL A 194 -4.63 31.22 16.93
C VAL A 194 -5.16 32.10 18.05
#